data_4428de241657d74c3226c5e577a12f37
#
_entry.id   4428de241657d74c3226c5e577a12f37
#
_cell.length_a   1.000
_cell.length_b   1.000
_cell.length_c   1.000
_cell.angle_alpha   90.00
_cell.angle_beta   90.00
_cell.angle_gamma   90.00
#
_symmetry.space_group_name_H-M   'P 1'
#
loop_
_entity.id
_entity.type
_entity.pdbx_description
1 polymer ?
#
loop_
_entity_poly.entity_id
_entity_poly.type
_entity_poly.pdbx_seq_one_letter_code
_entity_poly.pdbx_strand_id
1 'polypeptide(L)'
;MDRDFCADQAFFRDRPLYPKVIEVLKELNECGYRQFTMSATFDVEAKMAYLQDLLAPVTDFLTIECVQHGEFMHDTAKIDRLRDCYQKYNLDPEETILVDDRIYNQYAAIESGAHPLRMRCEFTTDLPTELSWIPEFANIEEVKNWLIQK
;
A
#
# COMPACT_ATOMS: atom_id res chain seq x y z
N MET A 1 -3.04 -18.54 -4.96
CA MET A 1 -3.47 -18.12 -4.68
C MET A 1 -3.89 -17.94 -4.17
N ASP A 2 -4.46 -17.89 -4.35
CA ASP A 2 -4.77 -17.35 -3.45
C ASP A 2 -5.99 -17.70 -2.94
N ARG A 3 -5.95 -18.93 -2.51
CA ARG A 3 -6.97 -19.52 -1.74
C ARG A 3 -7.45 -18.58 -0.68
N ASP A 4 -6.55 -17.79 -0.23
CA ASP A 4 -6.86 -16.96 0.88
C ASP A 4 -7.59 -15.74 0.49
N PHE A 5 -7.59 -15.42 -0.78
CA PHE A 5 -8.17 -14.17 -1.18
C PHE A 5 -9.66 -14.15 -1.05
N CYS A 6 -10.33 -15.26 -1.29
CA CYS A 6 -11.77 -15.34 -1.09
C CYS A 6 -12.14 -15.38 0.38
N ALA A 7 -11.27 -15.95 1.20
CA ALA A 7 -11.47 -15.96 2.64
C ALA A 7 -11.10 -14.63 3.27
N ASP A 8 -10.27 -13.87 2.60
CA ASP A 8 -9.71 -12.64 3.09
C ASP A 8 -10.72 -11.60 3.47
N GLN A 9 -11.86 -11.58 2.84
CA GLN A 9 -12.84 -10.57 3.18
C GLN A 9 -13.33 -10.74 4.60
N ALA A 10 -13.62 -11.96 5.02
CA ALA A 10 -13.98 -12.23 6.39
C ALA A 10 -12.77 -12.02 7.32
N PHE A 11 -11.61 -12.46 6.88
CA PHE A 11 -10.36 -12.32 7.61
C PHE A 11 -10.04 -10.84 7.88
N PHE A 12 -10.13 -9.99 6.86
CA PHE A 12 -9.85 -8.58 7.02
C PHE A 12 -10.87 -7.84 7.86
N ARG A 13 -12.11 -8.30 7.90
CA ARG A 13 -13.13 -7.70 8.75
C ARG A 13 -12.79 -7.81 10.23
N ASP A 14 -12.14 -8.90 10.60
CA ASP A 14 -11.81 -9.15 11.99
C ASP A 14 -10.38 -8.75 12.35
N ARG A 15 -9.62 -8.28 11.38
CA ARG A 15 -8.20 -8.00 11.57
C ARG A 15 -8.00 -6.54 11.98
N PRO A 16 -7.43 -6.28 13.16
CA PRO A 16 -7.13 -4.90 13.54
C PRO A 16 -5.96 -4.36 12.73
N LEU A 17 -5.80 -3.05 12.74
CA LEU A 17 -4.60 -2.43 12.22
C LEU A 17 -3.39 -2.88 13.05
N TYR A 18 -2.22 -2.92 12.41
CA TYR A 18 -0.98 -3.09 13.14
C TYR A 18 -0.83 -1.94 14.14
N PRO A 19 -0.10 -2.17 15.24
CA PRO A 19 0.07 -1.13 16.24
C PRO A 19 0.64 0.16 15.64
N LYS A 20 0.16 1.28 16.15
CA LYS A 20 0.65 2.62 15.82
C LYS A 20 0.39 3.11 14.40
N VAL A 21 -0.35 2.37 13.59
CA VAL A 21 -0.60 2.80 12.20
C VAL A 21 -1.27 4.18 12.17
N ILE A 22 -2.32 4.38 12.94
CA ILE A 22 -3.03 5.66 12.94
C ILE A 22 -2.11 6.80 13.38
N GLU A 23 -1.32 6.58 14.42
CA GLU A 23 -0.38 7.59 14.92
C GLU A 23 0.66 7.95 13.86
N VAL A 24 1.20 6.95 13.18
CA VAL A 24 2.19 7.14 12.12
C VAL A 24 1.61 7.94 10.96
N LEU A 25 0.39 7.60 10.54
CA LEU A 25 -0.26 8.32 9.44
C LEU A 25 -0.47 9.80 9.79
N LYS A 26 -0.83 10.08 11.03
CA LYS A 26 -0.97 11.47 11.50
C LYS A 26 0.36 12.20 11.50
N GLU A 27 1.43 11.55 11.96
CA GLU A 27 2.76 12.15 11.96
C GLU A 27 3.25 12.44 10.55
N LEU A 28 3.03 11.52 9.61
CA LEU A 28 3.41 11.73 8.20
C LEU A 28 2.63 12.89 7.60
N ASN A 29 1.36 13.04 7.95
CA ASN A 29 0.58 14.17 7.49
C ASN A 29 1.15 15.49 8.02
N GLU A 30 1.55 15.53 9.27
CA GLU A 30 2.17 16.71 9.87
C GLU A 30 3.48 17.06 9.18
N CYS A 31 4.18 16.07 8.64
CA CYS A 31 5.42 16.29 7.87
C CYS A 31 5.17 16.65 6.41
N GLY A 32 3.91 16.79 6.00
CA GLY A 32 3.57 17.24 4.65
C GLY A 32 3.39 16.14 3.62
N TYR A 33 3.40 14.87 4.01
CA TYR A 33 3.19 13.77 3.08
C TYR A 33 1.72 13.65 2.71
N ARG A 34 1.43 13.63 1.41
CA ARG A 34 0.11 13.24 0.91
C ARG A 34 0.03 11.72 0.96
N GLN A 35 -1.10 11.20 1.42
CA GLN A 35 -1.19 9.78 1.70
C GLN A 35 -2.39 9.13 1.00
N PHE A 36 -2.14 7.94 0.47
CA PHE A 36 -3.14 7.14 -0.21
C PHE A 36 -3.00 5.70 0.27
N THR A 37 -4.11 4.98 0.35
CA THR A 37 -4.05 3.53 0.41
C THR A 37 -4.38 2.97 -0.96
N MET A 38 -3.77 1.85 -1.31
CA MET A 38 -4.06 1.19 -2.57
C MET A 38 -4.15 -0.31 -2.34
N SER A 39 -5.37 -0.78 -2.21
CA SER A 39 -5.64 -2.19 -1.94
C SER A 39 -6.26 -2.86 -3.16
N ALA A 40 -5.72 -4.01 -3.52
CA ALA A 40 -6.32 -4.84 -4.56
C ALA A 40 -7.27 -5.83 -3.92
N THR A 41 -8.44 -6.01 -4.49
CA THR A 41 -9.49 -6.83 -3.89
C THR A 41 -10.44 -7.35 -4.96
N PHE A 42 -11.13 -8.44 -4.66
CA PHE A 42 -12.18 -8.97 -5.53
C PHE A 42 -13.51 -8.23 -5.35
N ASP A 43 -13.71 -7.59 -4.20
CA ASP A 43 -14.93 -6.85 -3.90
C ASP A 43 -14.55 -5.44 -3.45
N VAL A 44 -14.51 -4.52 -4.41
CA VAL A 44 -14.09 -3.15 -4.17
C VAL A 44 -15.03 -2.44 -3.20
N GLU A 45 -16.34 -2.63 -3.37
CA GLU A 45 -17.32 -1.96 -2.51
C GLU A 45 -17.17 -2.36 -1.05
N ALA A 46 -17.06 -3.66 -0.78
CA ALA A 46 -16.89 -4.16 0.58
C ALA A 46 -15.57 -3.70 1.19
N LYS A 47 -14.50 -3.72 0.40
CA LYS A 47 -13.18 -3.30 0.87
C LYS A 47 -13.14 -1.80 1.17
N MET A 48 -13.77 -1.00 0.33
CA MET A 48 -13.86 0.45 0.57
C MET A 48 -14.59 0.73 1.88
N ALA A 49 -15.74 0.09 2.11
CA ALA A 49 -16.50 0.28 3.33
C ALA A 49 -15.68 -0.12 4.56
N TYR A 50 -14.99 -1.25 4.48
CA TYR A 50 -14.13 -1.73 5.56
C TYR A 50 -13.00 -0.75 5.86
N LEU A 51 -12.31 -0.27 4.83
CA LEU A 51 -11.19 0.65 5.03
C LEU A 51 -11.64 2.03 5.52
N GLN A 52 -12.79 2.51 5.05
CA GLN A 52 -13.35 3.78 5.53
C GLN A 52 -13.65 3.73 7.01
N ASP A 53 -14.17 2.60 7.49
CA ASP A 53 -14.43 2.41 8.91
C ASP A 53 -13.14 2.29 9.72
N LEU A 54 -12.21 1.45 9.24
CA LEU A 54 -10.96 1.17 9.92
C LEU A 54 -10.06 2.41 10.03
N LEU A 55 -10.04 3.23 8.99
CA LEU A 55 -9.19 4.40 8.87
C LEU A 55 -9.93 5.71 9.15
N ALA A 56 -11.13 5.63 9.74
CA ALA A 56 -11.95 6.81 10.00
C ALA A 56 -11.18 7.97 10.66
N PRO A 57 -10.29 7.73 11.64
CA PRO A 57 -9.57 8.83 12.28
C PRO A 57 -8.65 9.63 11.36
N VAL A 58 -8.32 9.13 10.18
CA VAL A 58 -7.35 9.76 9.27
C VAL A 58 -7.93 10.07 7.88
N THR A 59 -9.21 9.84 7.66
CA THR A 59 -9.81 10.05 6.33
C THR A 59 -9.86 11.50 5.90
N ASP A 60 -9.62 12.45 6.79
CA ASP A 60 -9.56 13.86 6.42
C ASP A 60 -8.35 14.17 5.52
N PHE A 61 -7.29 13.41 5.65
CA PHE A 61 -6.07 13.65 4.87
C PHE A 61 -5.56 12.41 4.11
N LEU A 62 -6.18 11.27 4.29
CA LEU A 62 -5.78 10.05 3.61
C LEU A 62 -6.85 9.65 2.60
N THR A 63 -6.44 9.43 1.37
CA THR A 63 -7.35 9.01 0.30
C THR A 63 -7.29 7.51 0.14
N ILE A 64 -8.45 6.88 0.12
CA ILE A 64 -8.56 5.44 -0.02
C ILE A 64 -8.82 5.10 -1.49
N GLU A 65 -7.89 4.33 -2.08
CA GLU A 65 -8.03 3.80 -3.43
C GLU A 65 -8.09 2.29 -3.36
N CYS A 66 -9.01 1.70 -4.09
CA CYS A 66 -9.11 0.25 -4.22
C CYS A 66 -9.07 -0.14 -5.68
N VAL A 67 -8.47 -1.29 -5.95
CA VAL A 67 -8.30 -1.79 -7.31
C VAL A 67 -8.99 -3.13 -7.41
N GLN A 68 -9.80 -3.29 -8.45
CA GLN A 68 -10.42 -4.59 -8.73
C GLN A 68 -9.34 -5.56 -9.19
N HIS A 69 -9.21 -6.69 -8.52
CA HIS A 69 -8.32 -7.75 -9.00
C HIS A 69 -8.81 -8.27 -10.34
N GLY A 70 -7.87 -8.52 -11.23
CA GLY A 70 -8.15 -9.23 -12.45
C GLY A 70 -8.25 -10.73 -12.18
N GLU A 71 -8.26 -11.47 -13.26
CA GLU A 71 -8.36 -12.93 -13.21
C GLU A 71 -7.12 -13.58 -12.59
N PHE A 72 -5.97 -12.92 -12.71
CA PHE A 72 -4.70 -13.44 -12.24
C PHE A 72 -4.11 -12.53 -11.15
N MET A 73 -3.42 -13.15 -10.21
CA MET A 73 -2.79 -12.44 -9.10
C MET A 73 -1.74 -11.43 -9.52
N HIS A 74 -1.13 -11.65 -10.68
CA HIS A 74 -0.03 -10.81 -11.17
C HIS A 74 -0.48 -9.86 -12.28
N ASP A 75 -1.75 -9.46 -12.26
CA ASP A 75 -2.23 -8.53 -13.26
C ASP A 75 -1.60 -7.14 -13.07
N THR A 76 -1.79 -6.28 -14.06
CA THR A 76 -1.21 -4.94 -14.07
C THR A 76 -2.10 -3.90 -13.42
N ALA A 77 -3.13 -4.32 -12.70
CA ALA A 77 -4.12 -3.40 -12.17
C ALA A 77 -3.52 -2.30 -11.29
N LYS A 78 -2.54 -2.66 -10.45
CA LYS A 78 -1.89 -1.68 -9.59
C LYS A 78 -1.03 -0.69 -10.37
N ILE A 79 -0.37 -1.15 -11.43
CA ILE A 79 0.40 -0.27 -12.32
C ILE A 79 -0.50 0.77 -12.93
N ASP A 80 -1.61 0.33 -13.50
CA ASP A 80 -2.56 1.21 -14.16
C ASP A 80 -3.19 2.19 -13.16
N ARG A 81 -3.51 1.70 -11.97
CA ARG A 81 -4.07 2.56 -10.93
C ARG A 81 -3.08 3.60 -10.44
N LEU A 82 -1.81 3.23 -10.31
CA LEU A 82 -0.77 4.19 -9.95
C LEU A 82 -0.68 5.30 -11.00
N ARG A 83 -0.66 4.92 -12.27
CA ARG A 83 -0.62 5.90 -13.37
C ARG A 83 -1.84 6.81 -13.36
N ASP A 84 -3.02 6.25 -13.11
CA ASP A 84 -4.25 7.03 -12.98
C ASP A 84 -4.16 8.02 -11.81
N CYS A 85 -3.61 7.59 -10.69
CA CYS A 85 -3.46 8.45 -9.52
C CYS A 85 -2.48 9.60 -9.77
N TYR A 86 -1.41 9.36 -10.51
CA TYR A 86 -0.49 10.44 -10.88
C TYR A 86 -1.22 11.56 -11.60
N GLN A 87 -2.11 11.22 -12.53
CA GLN A 87 -2.89 12.20 -13.26
C GLN A 87 -3.99 12.82 -12.41
N LYS A 88 -4.75 11.97 -11.74
CA LYS A 88 -5.92 12.39 -10.98
C LYS A 88 -5.58 13.34 -9.84
N TYR A 89 -4.46 13.08 -9.17
CA TYR A 89 -4.05 13.84 -7.99
C TYR A 89 -2.85 14.74 -8.25
N ASN A 90 -2.42 14.84 -9.51
CA ASN A 90 -1.26 15.65 -9.92
C ASN A 90 -0.01 15.27 -9.11
N LEU A 91 0.34 14.01 -9.12
CA LEU A 91 1.50 13.47 -8.40
C LEU A 91 2.68 13.30 -9.36
N ASP A 92 3.87 13.62 -8.85
CA ASP A 92 5.12 13.35 -9.56
C ASP A 92 5.56 11.93 -9.20
N PRO A 93 5.69 11.02 -10.18
CA PRO A 93 6.16 9.67 -9.89
C PRO A 93 7.50 9.64 -9.16
N GLU A 94 8.41 10.55 -9.49
CA GLU A 94 9.72 10.61 -8.86
C GLU A 94 9.65 10.99 -7.37
N GLU A 95 8.55 11.60 -6.95
CA GLU A 95 8.32 11.97 -5.55
C GLU A 95 7.31 11.04 -4.88
N THR A 96 6.91 9.97 -5.56
CA THR A 96 5.91 9.03 -5.06
C THR A 96 6.58 7.77 -4.54
N ILE A 97 6.13 7.31 -3.40
CA ILE A 97 6.65 6.12 -2.74
C ILE A 97 5.49 5.12 -2.60
N LEU A 98 5.74 3.88 -2.99
CA LEU A 98 4.79 2.79 -2.75
C LEU A 98 5.36 1.87 -1.67
N VAL A 99 4.66 1.78 -0.55
CA VAL A 99 5.02 0.86 0.53
C VAL A 99 4.12 -0.36 0.41
N ASP A 100 4.71 -1.51 0.18
CA ASP A 100 3.94 -2.74 -0.04
C ASP A 100 4.75 -3.95 0.40
N ASP A 101 4.08 -5.07 0.64
CA ASP A 101 4.74 -6.31 1.06
C ASP A 101 4.99 -7.29 -0.09
N ARG A 102 4.27 -7.17 -1.18
CA ARG A 102 4.32 -8.13 -2.28
C ARG A 102 5.39 -7.77 -3.31
N ILE A 103 6.11 -8.80 -3.77
CA ILE A 103 7.17 -8.62 -4.76
C ILE A 103 6.63 -8.02 -6.06
N TYR A 104 5.50 -8.52 -6.56
CA TYR A 104 4.96 -8.00 -7.81
C TYR A 104 4.53 -6.53 -7.70
N ASN A 105 4.20 -6.05 -6.51
CA ASN A 105 3.89 -4.63 -6.31
C ASN A 105 5.18 -3.77 -6.24
N GLN A 106 6.31 -4.36 -5.86
CA GLN A 106 7.58 -3.67 -5.99
C GLN A 106 7.91 -3.42 -7.46
N TYR A 107 7.70 -4.44 -8.31
CA TYR A 107 7.85 -4.26 -9.75
C TYR A 107 6.86 -3.21 -10.29
N ALA A 108 5.63 -3.21 -9.79
CA ALA A 108 4.62 -2.24 -10.20
C ALA A 108 5.07 -0.81 -9.88
N ALA A 109 5.65 -0.59 -8.71
CA ALA A 109 6.19 0.72 -8.34
C ALA A 109 7.27 1.15 -9.32
N ILE A 110 8.25 0.29 -9.54
CA ILE A 110 9.38 0.57 -10.43
C ILE A 110 8.89 0.89 -11.84
N GLU A 111 8.03 0.04 -12.39
CA GLU A 111 7.54 0.21 -13.75
C GLU A 111 6.70 1.47 -13.94
N SER A 112 5.98 1.88 -12.91
CA SER A 112 5.18 3.11 -12.96
C SER A 112 5.99 4.37 -12.63
N GLY A 113 7.26 4.23 -12.24
CA GLY A 113 8.14 5.36 -11.94
C GLY A 113 8.20 5.76 -10.48
N ALA A 114 7.52 5.06 -9.59
CA ALA A 114 7.55 5.35 -8.16
C ALA A 114 8.73 4.65 -7.48
N HIS A 115 8.99 5.03 -6.24
CA HIS A 115 10.04 4.43 -5.42
C HIS A 115 9.44 3.32 -4.57
N PRO A 116 9.92 2.08 -4.68
CA PRO A 116 9.41 0.99 -3.85
C PRO A 116 10.05 0.98 -2.47
N LEU A 117 9.24 0.78 -1.45
CA LEU A 117 9.69 0.41 -0.12
C LEU A 117 8.95 -0.87 0.26
N ARG A 118 9.64 -1.78 0.91
CA ARG A 118 9.03 -3.04 1.26
C ARG A 118 8.80 -3.16 2.76
N MET A 119 7.57 -3.48 3.13
CA MET A 119 7.24 -3.81 4.50
C MET A 119 7.15 -5.33 4.63
N ARG A 120 7.90 -5.91 5.55
CA ARG A 120 7.86 -7.34 5.78
C ARG A 120 6.74 -7.68 6.75
N CYS A 121 6.11 -8.82 6.49
CA CYS A 121 5.14 -9.40 7.41
C CYS A 121 5.39 -10.92 7.45
N GLU A 122 4.62 -11.64 8.24
CA GLU A 122 4.82 -13.08 8.39
C GLU A 122 4.68 -13.87 7.10
N PHE A 123 4.04 -13.30 6.08
CA PHE A 123 3.81 -13.98 4.81
C PHE A 123 4.76 -13.55 3.70
N THR A 124 5.69 -12.63 3.97
CA THR A 124 6.60 -12.16 2.93
C THR A 124 7.73 -13.15 2.69
N THR A 125 8.14 -13.23 1.41
CA THR A 125 9.30 -14.00 1.00
C THR A 125 10.47 -13.07 0.77
N ASP A 126 11.68 -13.63 0.64
CA ASP A 126 12.85 -12.81 0.35
C ASP A 126 12.75 -12.20 -1.05
N LEU A 127 13.29 -10.98 -1.19
CA LEU A 127 13.37 -10.33 -2.49
C LEU A 127 14.33 -11.06 -3.41
N PRO A 128 14.02 -11.13 -4.71
CA PRO A 128 15.00 -11.63 -5.67
C PRO A 128 16.23 -10.72 -5.72
N THR A 129 17.34 -11.26 -6.22
CA THR A 129 18.62 -10.54 -6.23
C THR A 129 18.53 -9.18 -6.90
N GLU A 130 17.82 -9.08 -8.02
CA GLU A 130 17.68 -7.84 -8.76
C GLU A 130 16.87 -6.76 -8.01
N LEU A 131 16.16 -7.14 -6.96
CA LEU A 131 15.41 -6.21 -6.13
C LEU A 131 16.02 -6.02 -4.73
N SER A 132 17.21 -6.58 -4.50
CA SER A 132 17.83 -6.54 -3.16
C SER A 132 18.20 -5.12 -2.71
N TRP A 133 18.19 -4.15 -3.62
CA TRP A 133 18.44 -2.74 -3.30
C TRP A 133 17.24 -2.04 -2.65
N ILE A 134 16.05 -2.65 -2.68
CA ILE A 134 14.86 -2.03 -2.13
C ILE A 134 14.93 -2.02 -0.60
N PRO A 135 14.74 -0.87 0.05
CA PRO A 135 14.73 -0.82 1.51
C PRO A 135 13.59 -1.64 2.09
N GLU A 136 13.90 -2.44 3.11
CA GLU A 136 12.92 -3.27 3.80
C GLU A 136 12.74 -2.83 5.25
N PHE A 137 11.53 -2.91 5.75
CA PHE A 137 11.16 -2.46 7.09
C PHE A 137 10.26 -3.48 7.76
N ALA A 138 10.36 -3.58 9.08
CA ALA A 138 9.55 -4.52 9.86
C ALA A 138 8.14 -3.98 10.13
N ASN A 139 7.96 -2.66 10.14
CA ASN A 139 6.69 -2.04 10.47
C ASN A 139 6.62 -0.61 9.92
N ILE A 140 5.45 -0.02 9.99
CA ILE A 140 5.22 1.31 9.44
C ILE A 140 5.95 2.40 10.23
N GLU A 141 6.23 2.19 11.50
CA GLU A 141 6.98 3.16 12.29
C GLU A 141 8.41 3.29 11.78
N GLU A 142 9.03 2.18 11.40
CA GLU A 142 10.37 2.22 10.78
C GLU A 142 10.35 2.95 9.45
N VAL A 143 9.31 2.74 8.65
CA VAL A 143 9.15 3.47 7.38
C VAL A 143 9.07 4.98 7.65
N LYS A 144 8.24 5.39 8.60
CA LYS A 144 8.11 6.79 8.97
C LYS A 144 9.45 7.39 9.40
N ASN A 145 10.17 6.69 10.27
CA ASN A 145 11.45 7.18 10.76
C ASN A 145 12.45 7.37 9.62
N TRP A 146 12.47 6.43 8.69
CA TRP A 146 13.35 6.51 7.54
C TRP A 146 12.99 7.69 6.63
N LEU A 147 11.69 7.93 6.41
CA LEU A 147 11.24 9.05 5.58
C LEU A 147 11.55 10.40 6.21
N ILE A 148 11.36 10.52 7.52
CA ILE A 148 11.56 11.79 8.22
C ILE A 148 13.04 12.18 8.32
N GLN A 149 13.94 11.18 8.34
CA GLN A 149 15.38 11.41 8.42
C GLN A 149 16.03 11.83 7.10
N LYS A 150 15.27 11.84 6.03
CA LYS A 150 15.80 12.18 4.71
C LYS A 150 15.80 13.68 4.44
#